data_846dd45ed8a5d5b7bfe1505813245489
#
_entry.id   846dd45ed8a5d5b7bfe1505813245489
#
_cell.length_a   1.000
_cell.length_b   1.000
_cell.length_c   1.000
_cell.angle_alpha   90.00
_cell.angle_beta   90.00
_cell.angle_gamma   90.00
#
_symmetry.space_group_name_H-M   'P 1'
#
loop_
_entity.id
_entity.type
_entity.pdbx_description
1 polymer ?
#
loop_
_entity_poly.entity_id
_entity_poly.type
_entity_poly.pdbx_seq_one_letter_code
_entity_poly.pdbx_strand_id
1 'polypeptide(L)'
;MENAARVIAEARAKGDKVVHIRHEFADANAPFFVPGSEGAQIHASVAPAEDEPVIVKHPINAFLDTDLKQVFDADGIEEVTVVGAMSHMCIDAAVRASSDLGYRTTVVHDACATRNLEFDGQVVPAAQVHSAYMSALAFGYSKVTTTAEYLAAPAA
;
A
#
# COMPACT_ATOMS: atom_id res chain seq x y z
N MET A 1 -4.37 -11.20 1.74
CA MET A 1 -3.09 -11.51 1.01
C MET A 1 -3.35 -12.05 -0.40
N GLU A 2 -4.30 -12.95 -0.62
CA GLU A 2 -4.60 -13.54 -1.94
C GLU A 2 -4.88 -12.48 -3.02
N ASN A 3 -5.76 -11.52 -2.76
CA ASN A 3 -6.06 -10.44 -3.71
C ASN A 3 -4.83 -9.58 -4.03
N ALA A 4 -4.00 -9.25 -3.05
CA ALA A 4 -2.76 -8.51 -3.30
C ALA A 4 -1.81 -9.28 -4.22
N ALA A 5 -1.67 -10.60 -4.01
CA ALA A 5 -0.87 -11.46 -4.88
C ALA A 5 -1.41 -11.49 -6.33
N ARG A 6 -2.75 -11.49 -6.51
CA ARG A 6 -3.38 -11.44 -7.85
C ARG A 6 -3.12 -10.11 -8.56
N VAL A 7 -3.21 -9.00 -7.82
CA VAL A 7 -2.90 -7.66 -8.37
C VAL A 7 -1.42 -7.57 -8.80
N ILE A 8 -0.50 -8.06 -7.96
CA ILE A 8 0.93 -8.09 -8.28
C ILE A 8 1.21 -8.99 -9.50
N ALA A 9 0.57 -10.15 -9.58
CA ALA A 9 0.73 -11.05 -10.72
C ALA A 9 0.25 -10.40 -12.04
N GLU A 10 -0.83 -9.65 -11.99
CA GLU A 10 -1.35 -8.90 -13.15
C GLU A 10 -0.40 -7.77 -13.57
N ALA A 11 0.12 -6.99 -12.59
CA ALA A 11 1.10 -5.95 -12.86
C ALA A 11 2.35 -6.53 -13.54
N ARG A 12 2.89 -7.64 -13.02
CA ARG A 12 4.01 -8.35 -13.63
C ARG A 12 3.72 -8.84 -15.05
N ALA A 13 2.51 -9.37 -15.28
CA ALA A 13 2.10 -9.86 -16.61
C ALA A 13 1.99 -8.73 -17.64
N LYS A 14 1.63 -7.51 -17.19
CA LYS A 14 1.57 -6.31 -18.04
C LYS A 14 2.94 -5.64 -18.23
N GLY A 15 3.95 -6.02 -17.48
CA GLY A 15 5.26 -5.37 -17.46
C GLY A 15 5.26 -4.07 -16.65
N ASP A 16 4.27 -3.87 -15.79
CA ASP A 16 4.21 -2.72 -14.88
C ASP A 16 5.30 -2.86 -13.81
N LYS A 17 5.84 -1.72 -13.37
CA LYS A 17 6.80 -1.71 -12.28
C LYS A 17 6.13 -2.05 -10.95
N VAL A 18 6.63 -3.06 -10.27
CA VAL A 18 6.24 -3.42 -8.91
C VAL A 18 7.28 -2.89 -7.92
N VAL A 19 6.85 -2.13 -6.92
CA VAL A 19 7.70 -1.62 -5.85
C VAL A 19 7.14 -2.09 -4.51
N HIS A 20 7.99 -2.73 -3.72
CA HIS A 20 7.62 -3.22 -2.40
C HIS A 20 8.01 -2.21 -1.32
N ILE A 21 7.07 -1.92 -0.43
CA ILE A 21 7.31 -1.05 0.72
C ILE A 21 7.31 -1.89 1.98
N ARG A 22 8.43 -1.89 2.70
CA ARG A 22 8.59 -2.57 3.98
C ARG A 22 8.71 -1.53 5.09
N HIS A 23 7.88 -1.65 6.12
CA HIS A 23 7.96 -0.78 7.29
C HIS A 23 8.83 -1.42 8.37
N GLU A 24 9.78 -0.67 8.90
CA GLU A 24 10.55 -1.01 10.09
C GLU A 24 10.54 0.19 11.04
N PHE A 25 10.19 -0.01 12.30
CA PHE A 25 10.34 1.05 13.29
C PHE A 25 11.82 1.31 13.59
N ALA A 26 12.18 2.56 13.80
CA ALA A 26 13.55 2.92 14.17
C ALA A 26 13.91 2.43 15.60
N ASP A 27 12.91 2.22 16.47
CA ASP A 27 13.08 1.75 17.85
C ASP A 27 13.10 0.22 17.87
N ALA A 28 14.22 -0.35 18.36
CA ALA A 28 14.38 -1.78 18.55
C ALA A 28 13.43 -2.38 19.60
N ASN A 29 12.79 -1.56 20.45
CA ASN A 29 11.79 -1.97 21.42
C ASN A 29 10.35 -1.80 20.90
N ALA A 30 10.16 -1.50 19.63
CA ALA A 30 8.83 -1.39 19.05
C ALA A 30 8.03 -2.69 19.24
N PRO A 31 6.69 -2.60 19.43
CA PRO A 31 5.86 -3.78 19.68
C PRO A 31 5.73 -4.72 18.47
N PHE A 32 6.06 -4.24 17.26
CA PHE A 32 6.05 -4.98 15.99
C PHE A 32 6.92 -4.26 14.96
N PHE A 33 7.21 -4.89 13.83
CA PHE A 33 8.08 -4.37 12.77
C PHE A 33 9.47 -3.96 13.28
N VAL A 34 10.02 -4.73 14.21
CA VAL A 34 11.39 -4.55 14.69
C VAL A 34 12.37 -4.85 13.55
N PRO A 35 13.37 -4.00 13.30
CA PRO A 35 14.34 -4.21 12.23
C PRO A 35 14.98 -5.60 12.27
N GLY A 36 15.00 -6.29 11.13
CA GLY A 36 15.57 -7.63 10.99
C GLY A 36 14.71 -8.76 11.56
N SER A 37 13.57 -8.49 12.20
CA SER A 37 12.66 -9.53 12.69
C SER A 37 11.86 -10.17 11.54
N GLU A 38 11.41 -11.43 11.76
CA GLU A 38 10.50 -12.11 10.84
C GLU A 38 9.20 -11.31 10.61
N GLY A 39 8.67 -10.68 11.67
CA GLY A 39 7.46 -9.87 11.61
C GLY A 39 7.58 -8.58 10.78
N ALA A 40 8.80 -8.15 10.43
CA ALA A 40 9.06 -7.03 9.53
C ALA A 40 9.27 -7.47 8.08
N GLN A 41 9.36 -8.77 7.79
CA GLN A 41 9.58 -9.26 6.44
C GLN A 41 8.31 -9.21 5.58
N ILE A 42 8.51 -9.04 4.27
CA ILE A 42 7.41 -9.14 3.31
C ILE A 42 6.91 -10.59 3.28
N HIS A 43 5.60 -10.76 3.38
CA HIS A 43 4.99 -12.09 3.41
C HIS A 43 5.27 -12.85 2.11
N ALA A 44 5.58 -14.14 2.21
CA ALA A 44 6.01 -14.99 1.08
C ALA A 44 5.04 -14.99 -0.12
N SER A 45 3.72 -14.86 0.12
CA SER A 45 2.72 -14.82 -0.97
C SER A 45 2.78 -13.56 -1.85
N VAL A 46 3.50 -12.54 -1.42
CA VAL A 46 3.72 -11.27 -2.13
C VAL A 46 5.20 -10.91 -2.13
N ALA A 47 6.07 -11.89 -2.07
CA ALA A 47 7.51 -11.67 -2.07
C ALA A 47 7.96 -10.95 -3.35
N PRO A 48 8.95 -10.04 -3.25
CA PRO A 48 9.52 -9.37 -4.40
C PRO A 48 10.21 -10.37 -5.34
N ALA A 49 10.13 -10.12 -6.65
CA ALA A 49 11.00 -10.76 -7.64
C ALA A 49 12.43 -10.17 -7.55
N GLU A 50 13.39 -10.79 -8.23
CA GLU A 50 14.81 -10.44 -8.11
C GLU A 50 15.12 -8.98 -8.52
N ASP A 51 14.37 -8.47 -9.50
CA ASP A 51 14.52 -7.12 -10.07
C ASP A 51 13.58 -6.08 -9.47
N GLU A 52 12.70 -6.48 -8.53
CA GLU A 52 11.74 -5.58 -7.90
C GLU A 52 12.34 -4.85 -6.69
N PRO A 53 12.33 -3.50 -6.68
CA PRO A 53 12.89 -2.75 -5.57
C PRO A 53 12.08 -2.94 -4.29
N VAL A 54 12.79 -3.06 -3.17
CA VAL A 54 12.23 -3.04 -1.82
C VAL A 54 12.69 -1.77 -1.12
N ILE A 55 11.76 -0.89 -0.82
CA ILE A 55 12.03 0.35 -0.11
C ILE A 55 11.64 0.17 1.36
N VAL A 56 12.62 0.33 2.24
CA VAL A 56 12.40 0.33 3.69
C VAL A 56 12.01 1.74 4.12
N LYS A 57 10.93 1.85 4.87
CA LYS A 57 10.49 3.11 5.45
C LYS A 57 10.36 3.03 6.97
N HIS A 58 10.59 4.14 7.64
CA HIS A 58 10.37 4.31 9.07
C HIS A 58 9.11 5.16 9.37
N PRO A 59 8.82 6.25 8.60
CA PRO A 59 7.58 7.00 8.76
C PRO A 59 6.38 6.25 8.16
N ILE A 60 5.18 6.66 8.52
CA ILE A 60 3.93 6.07 8.01
C ILE A 60 3.79 6.31 6.49
N ASN A 61 4.06 7.54 6.05
CA ASN A 61 4.03 7.91 4.64
C ASN A 61 5.23 7.31 3.90
N ALA A 62 4.96 6.54 2.84
CA ALA A 62 5.99 5.85 2.06
C ALA A 62 6.88 6.80 1.23
N PHE A 63 6.43 8.03 0.98
CA PHE A 63 7.22 9.03 0.25
C PHE A 63 8.09 9.91 1.14
N LEU A 64 7.90 9.84 2.47
CA LEU A 64 8.65 10.65 3.42
C LEU A 64 9.95 9.93 3.81
N ASP A 65 11.08 10.62 3.67
CA ASP A 65 12.42 10.11 4.00
C ASP A 65 12.76 8.77 3.31
N THR A 66 12.31 8.60 2.06
CA THR A 66 12.61 7.43 1.22
C THR A 66 12.92 7.86 -0.22
N ASP A 67 13.46 6.93 -1.00
CA ASP A 67 13.76 7.14 -2.42
C ASP A 67 12.56 6.82 -3.34
N LEU A 68 11.34 6.60 -2.80
CA LEU A 68 10.19 6.15 -3.60
C LEU A 68 9.85 7.11 -4.74
N LYS A 69 9.88 8.43 -4.45
CA LYS A 69 9.62 9.43 -5.49
C LYS A 69 10.69 9.42 -6.57
N GLN A 70 11.97 9.29 -6.21
CA GLN A 70 13.07 9.22 -7.16
C GLN A 70 12.95 7.98 -8.06
N VAL A 71 12.53 6.84 -7.49
CA VAL A 71 12.27 5.61 -8.27
C VAL A 71 11.14 5.83 -9.27
N PHE A 72 10.08 6.52 -8.89
CA PHE A 72 8.96 6.81 -9.79
C PHE A 72 9.35 7.82 -10.89
N ASP A 73 10.06 8.88 -10.52
CA ASP A 73 10.51 9.91 -11.46
C ASP A 73 11.47 9.32 -12.52
N ALA A 74 12.39 8.43 -12.11
CA ALA A 74 13.37 7.81 -13.00
C ALA A 74 12.70 6.96 -14.12
N ASP A 75 11.56 6.37 -13.84
CA ASP A 75 10.80 5.53 -14.78
C ASP A 75 9.61 6.28 -15.42
N GLY A 76 9.45 7.57 -15.12
CA GLY A 76 8.36 8.38 -15.67
C GLY A 76 6.97 7.89 -15.27
N ILE A 77 6.82 7.36 -14.05
CA ILE A 77 5.54 6.83 -13.54
C ILE A 77 4.54 7.97 -13.40
N GLU A 78 3.36 7.80 -13.97
CA GLU A 78 2.23 8.73 -13.86
C GLU A 78 1.03 8.13 -13.11
N GLU A 79 0.93 6.80 -13.08
CA GLU A 79 -0.17 6.08 -12.44
C GLU A 79 0.37 5.14 -11.36
N VAL A 80 -0.31 5.10 -10.22
CA VAL A 80 0.08 4.28 -9.08
C VAL A 80 -1.11 3.47 -8.59
N THR A 81 -0.94 2.15 -8.52
CA THR A 81 -1.92 1.26 -7.87
C THR A 81 -1.40 0.83 -6.52
N VAL A 82 -2.21 1.00 -5.47
CA VAL A 82 -1.84 0.75 -4.08
C VAL A 82 -2.63 -0.42 -3.52
N VAL A 83 -1.91 -1.38 -2.92
CA VAL A 83 -2.45 -2.52 -2.17
C VAL A 83 -1.65 -2.73 -0.89
N GLY A 84 -2.19 -3.42 0.11
CA GLY A 84 -1.45 -3.82 1.32
C GLY A 84 -2.12 -3.47 2.64
N ALA A 85 -1.33 -3.08 3.65
CA ALA A 85 -1.83 -2.80 5.00
C ALA A 85 -1.02 -1.67 5.68
N MET A 86 -1.64 -0.95 6.60
CA MET A 86 -3.05 -0.99 7.03
C MET A 86 -3.83 0.15 6.38
N SER A 87 -5.11 -0.09 6.06
CA SER A 87 -5.98 0.87 5.37
C SER A 87 -5.99 2.26 6.02
N HIS A 88 -5.98 2.33 7.36
CA HIS A 88 -6.06 3.56 8.16
C HIS A 88 -4.69 4.20 8.47
N MET A 89 -3.60 3.61 8.01
CA MET A 89 -2.23 4.08 8.27
C MET A 89 -1.43 4.21 6.98
N CYS A 90 -0.60 3.21 6.67
CA CYS A 90 0.34 3.28 5.55
C CYS A 90 -0.36 3.44 4.20
N ILE A 91 -1.53 2.78 4.01
CA ILE A 91 -2.29 2.90 2.75
C ILE A 91 -2.89 4.31 2.62
N ASP A 92 -3.60 4.80 3.64
CA ASP A 92 -4.15 6.15 3.64
C ASP A 92 -3.07 7.21 3.38
N ALA A 93 -1.96 7.14 4.12
CA ALA A 93 -0.87 8.09 3.99
C ALA A 93 -0.18 8.04 2.61
N ALA A 94 0.07 6.84 2.07
CA ALA A 94 0.69 6.69 0.76
C ALA A 94 -0.22 7.18 -0.36
N VAL A 95 -1.52 6.88 -0.30
CA VAL A 95 -2.50 7.28 -1.32
C VAL A 95 -2.67 8.80 -1.35
N ARG A 96 -2.81 9.45 -0.20
CA ARG A 96 -2.89 10.92 -0.14
C ARG A 96 -1.62 11.56 -0.68
N ALA A 97 -0.45 11.12 -0.23
CA ALA A 97 0.82 11.64 -0.71
C ALA A 97 1.03 11.41 -2.21
N SER A 98 0.66 10.23 -2.73
CA SER A 98 0.71 9.92 -4.16
C SER A 98 -0.14 10.90 -4.98
N SER A 99 -1.39 11.13 -4.54
CA SER A 99 -2.30 12.08 -5.19
C SER A 99 -1.79 13.52 -5.09
N ASP A 100 -1.31 13.96 -3.92
CA ASP A 100 -0.77 15.31 -3.71
C ASP A 100 0.49 15.57 -4.55
N LEU A 101 1.27 14.52 -4.86
CA LEU A 101 2.41 14.56 -5.77
C LEU A 101 2.02 14.53 -7.25
N GLY A 102 0.74 14.41 -7.59
CA GLY A 102 0.21 14.47 -8.95
C GLY A 102 0.04 13.13 -9.66
N TYR A 103 0.28 12.00 -8.99
CA TYR A 103 0.06 10.67 -9.60
C TYR A 103 -1.43 10.34 -9.68
N ARG A 104 -1.87 9.75 -10.80
CA ARG A 104 -3.20 9.14 -10.91
C ARG A 104 -3.25 7.88 -10.04
N THR A 105 -3.87 7.99 -8.88
CA THR A 105 -3.80 6.95 -7.86
C THR A 105 -5.05 6.06 -7.85
N THR A 106 -4.84 4.75 -7.83
CA THR A 106 -5.88 3.73 -7.68
C THR A 106 -5.63 2.92 -6.42
N VAL A 107 -6.67 2.63 -5.65
CA VAL A 107 -6.62 1.70 -4.52
C VAL A 107 -7.49 0.48 -4.82
N VAL A 108 -6.90 -0.71 -4.74
CA VAL A 108 -7.66 -1.96 -4.83
C VAL A 108 -8.06 -2.35 -3.40
N HIS A 109 -9.26 -1.94 -3.00
CA HIS A 109 -9.64 -1.92 -1.59
C HIS A 109 -9.74 -3.32 -0.96
N ASP A 110 -10.20 -4.33 -1.68
CA ASP A 110 -10.29 -5.72 -1.21
C ASP A 110 -8.94 -6.47 -1.25
N ALA A 111 -7.90 -5.79 -1.73
CA ALA A 111 -6.49 -6.16 -1.57
C ALA A 111 -5.80 -5.38 -0.41
N CYS A 112 -6.57 -4.60 0.34
CA CYS A 112 -6.12 -3.88 1.53
C CYS A 112 -6.70 -4.48 2.80
N ALA A 113 -5.99 -4.33 3.92
CA ALA A 113 -6.42 -4.84 5.22
C ALA A 113 -6.19 -3.83 6.35
N THR A 114 -6.96 -3.97 7.41
CA THR A 114 -6.81 -3.21 8.64
C THR A 114 -7.20 -4.04 9.86
N ARG A 115 -7.28 -3.44 11.03
CA ARG A 115 -7.65 -4.07 12.31
C ARG A 115 -8.73 -3.27 13.01
N ASN A 116 -9.31 -3.84 14.05
CA ASN A 116 -10.13 -3.08 15.00
C ASN A 116 -9.29 -1.95 15.61
N LEU A 117 -9.90 -0.80 15.78
CA LEU A 117 -9.30 0.33 16.50
C LEU A 117 -10.08 0.58 17.77
N GLU A 118 -9.43 1.20 18.73
CA GLU A 118 -10.07 1.66 19.98
C GLU A 118 -9.80 3.15 20.13
N PHE A 119 -10.86 3.90 20.43
CA PHE A 119 -10.77 5.32 20.73
C PHE A 119 -11.81 5.67 21.78
N ASP A 120 -11.39 6.35 22.83
CA ASP A 120 -12.25 6.79 23.95
C ASP A 120 -13.10 5.64 24.54
N GLY A 121 -12.46 4.46 24.75
CA GLY A 121 -13.11 3.27 25.28
C GLY A 121 -14.09 2.56 24.33
N GLN A 122 -14.21 3.02 23.10
CA GLN A 122 -15.07 2.40 22.07
C GLN A 122 -14.25 1.64 21.05
N VAL A 123 -14.64 0.40 20.77
CA VAL A 123 -14.04 -0.41 19.71
C VAL A 123 -14.75 -0.14 18.39
N VAL A 124 -13.97 0.29 17.39
CA VAL A 124 -14.43 0.43 16.01
C VAL A 124 -14.01 -0.81 15.23
N PRO A 125 -14.96 -1.63 14.75
CA PRO A 125 -14.64 -2.85 14.00
C PRO A 125 -13.83 -2.57 12.71
N ALA A 126 -12.92 -3.47 12.36
CA ALA A 126 -12.04 -3.35 11.18
C ALA A 126 -12.82 -3.04 9.88
N ALA A 127 -13.98 -3.65 9.69
CA ALA A 127 -14.81 -3.38 8.52
C ALA A 127 -15.31 -1.93 8.45
N GLN A 128 -15.64 -1.33 9.60
CA GLN A 128 -16.06 0.08 9.67
C GLN A 128 -14.87 1.01 9.46
N VAL A 129 -13.72 0.72 10.09
CA VAL A 129 -12.48 1.45 9.84
C VAL A 129 -12.13 1.44 8.36
N HIS A 130 -12.10 0.26 7.75
CA HIS A 130 -11.80 0.11 6.32
C HIS A 130 -12.76 0.93 5.45
N SER A 131 -14.07 0.79 5.65
CA SER A 131 -15.08 1.50 4.86
C SER A 131 -14.94 3.01 4.99
N ALA A 132 -14.69 3.53 6.19
CA ALA A 132 -14.54 4.97 6.42
C ALA A 132 -13.33 5.54 5.66
N TYR A 133 -12.19 4.86 5.72
CA TYR A 133 -10.97 5.30 5.02
C TYR A 133 -11.10 5.17 3.50
N MET A 134 -11.63 4.06 2.99
CA MET A 134 -11.87 3.90 1.56
C MET A 134 -12.84 4.94 1.01
N SER A 135 -13.90 5.27 1.75
CA SER A 135 -14.83 6.35 1.39
C SER A 135 -14.13 7.72 1.33
N ALA A 136 -13.28 8.03 2.30
CA ALA A 136 -12.52 9.28 2.31
C ALA A 136 -11.53 9.38 1.13
N LEU A 137 -10.83 8.29 0.81
CA LEU A 137 -9.92 8.24 -0.33
C LEU A 137 -10.66 8.36 -1.66
N ALA A 138 -11.80 7.70 -1.81
CA ALA A 138 -12.63 7.78 -3.01
C ALA A 138 -13.19 9.18 -3.27
N PHE A 139 -13.43 9.95 -2.21
CA PHE A 139 -13.99 11.30 -2.33
C PHE A 139 -13.04 12.29 -3.03
N GLY A 140 -11.74 12.20 -2.79
CA GLY A 140 -10.86 13.27 -3.26
C GLY A 140 -9.43 12.88 -3.64
N TYR A 141 -9.02 11.61 -3.48
CA TYR A 141 -7.62 11.24 -3.63
C TYR A 141 -7.36 10.11 -4.64
N SER A 142 -8.31 9.22 -4.84
CA SER A 142 -8.04 8.03 -5.64
C SER A 142 -9.29 7.42 -6.27
N LYS A 143 -9.08 6.66 -7.35
CA LYS A 143 -10.04 5.66 -7.78
C LYS A 143 -9.99 4.49 -6.80
N VAL A 144 -11.11 4.15 -6.17
CA VAL A 144 -11.22 2.96 -5.32
C VAL A 144 -11.98 1.88 -6.11
N THR A 145 -11.38 0.69 -6.22
CA THR A 145 -11.90 -0.41 -7.04
C THR A 145 -11.72 -1.76 -6.35
N THR A 146 -12.35 -2.80 -6.85
CA THR A 146 -12.14 -4.18 -6.41
C THR A 146 -11.04 -4.86 -7.22
N THR A 147 -10.49 -5.97 -6.70
CA THR A 147 -9.56 -6.82 -7.45
C THR A 147 -10.19 -7.32 -8.76
N ALA A 148 -11.46 -7.71 -8.72
CA ALA A 148 -12.16 -8.21 -9.91
C ALA A 148 -12.26 -7.14 -11.01
N GLU A 149 -12.63 -5.91 -10.65
CA GLU A 149 -12.71 -4.78 -11.59
C GLU A 149 -11.32 -4.37 -12.11
N TYR A 150 -10.30 -4.38 -11.23
CA TYR A 150 -8.93 -4.07 -11.61
C TYR A 150 -8.40 -5.06 -12.66
N LEU A 151 -8.61 -6.36 -12.45
CA LEU A 151 -8.16 -7.43 -13.37
C LEU A 151 -8.95 -7.45 -14.68
N ALA A 152 -10.19 -6.95 -14.68
CA ALA A 152 -11.02 -6.87 -15.88
C ALA A 152 -10.76 -5.60 -16.72
N ALA A 153 -10.02 -4.63 -16.17
CA ALA A 153 -9.71 -3.39 -16.88
C ALA A 153 -8.74 -3.66 -18.04
N PRO A 154 -9.00 -3.08 -19.24
CA PRO A 154 -8.05 -3.18 -20.34
C PRO A 154 -6.70 -2.58 -19.93
N ALA A 155 -5.64 -3.07 -20.54
CA ALA A 155 -4.33 -2.42 -20.41
C ALA A 155 -4.43 -0.97 -20.92
N ALA A 156 -3.84 -0.06 -20.16
CA ALA A 156 -3.80 1.37 -20.53
C ALA A 156 -2.90 1.63 -21.73
#